data_859a176b1616531a0f338a5fb57d8561
#
_entry.id   859a176b1616531a0f338a5fb57d8561
#
_cell.length_a   1.000
_cell.length_b   1.000
_cell.length_c   1.000
_cell.angle_alpha   90.00
_cell.angle_beta   90.00
_cell.angle_gamma   90.00
#
_symmetry.space_group_name_H-M   'P 1'
#
loop_
_entity.id
_entity.type
_entity.pdbx_description
1 polymer ?
#
loop_
_entity_poly.entity_id
_entity_poly.type
_entity_poly.pdbx_seq_one_letter_code
_entity_poly.pdbx_strand_id
1 'polypeptide(L)'
;MIYSVSDINERFQLLHRCMMKAVQRRRQRKVANAKRKTYRQRTKPELPRDKNPNYWQSPWGQLVKRLASIEGGPCISSRNGKLFRRRFRVPYQVYCKLVHMCLETKLFGENSALEFDIANRLICPVEIKMLSVLRILGRKWNFDDIAEATLMGETTARRAFHLFCENFVTHYYDAYVYRPKDQKLKKMMEVFSKMGLPGCIGSTDCLHRKWDKCPVNLNQVWSGKEGYPSLAYSCTVDHHRRILGSTSSFYGARNDKTIVRHDAYITDVRNKKVHEDVDYKIFIKGVLTTVKGVYYLCDGGYHRWSCMINPIKHTISRSDRLWSEWVESTRKDVECTFGILKGRWRSKKRYCATKSIIY
;
A
#
# COMPACT_ATOMS: atom_id res chain seq x y z
N MET A 1 -28.78 -32.11 -3.08
CA MET A 1 -27.66 -33.05 -3.30
C MET A 1 -26.55 -32.68 -2.32
N ILE A 2 -26.33 -33.52 -1.33
CA ILE A 2 -25.27 -33.33 -0.32
C ILE A 2 -24.04 -34.09 -0.87
N TYR A 3 -23.00 -33.36 -1.26
CA TYR A 3 -21.74 -33.99 -1.71
C TYR A 3 -21.08 -34.68 -0.50
N SER A 4 -20.61 -35.91 -0.70
CA SER A 4 -19.90 -36.66 0.35
C SER A 4 -18.52 -36.03 0.60
N VAL A 5 -17.98 -36.25 1.80
CA VAL A 5 -16.62 -35.73 2.15
C VAL A 5 -15.55 -36.32 1.23
N SER A 6 -15.78 -37.54 0.69
CA SER A 6 -14.91 -38.18 -0.31
C SER A 6 -14.88 -37.40 -1.63
N ASP A 7 -16.03 -36.93 -2.14
CA ASP A 7 -16.12 -36.17 -3.39
C ASP A 7 -15.43 -34.80 -3.30
N ILE A 8 -15.47 -34.20 -2.10
CA ILE A 8 -14.77 -32.95 -1.82
C ILE A 8 -13.25 -33.16 -1.81
N ASN A 9 -12.80 -34.28 -1.20
CA ASN A 9 -11.37 -34.62 -1.17
C ASN A 9 -10.81 -34.95 -2.57
N GLU A 10 -11.54 -35.71 -3.39
CA GLU A 10 -11.12 -35.98 -4.78
C GLU A 10 -11.02 -34.73 -5.62
N ARG A 11 -11.98 -33.81 -5.50
CA ARG A 11 -11.92 -32.51 -6.18
C ARG A 11 -10.75 -31.65 -5.71
N PHE A 12 -10.42 -31.67 -4.42
CA PHE A 12 -9.25 -30.99 -3.87
C PHE A 12 -7.94 -31.59 -4.41
N GLN A 13 -7.82 -32.91 -4.49
CA GLN A 13 -6.65 -33.58 -5.05
C GLN A 13 -6.52 -33.33 -6.56
N LEU A 14 -7.64 -33.27 -7.29
CA LEU A 14 -7.62 -32.91 -8.71
C LEU A 14 -7.18 -31.49 -8.94
N LEU A 15 -7.68 -30.52 -8.17
CA LEU A 15 -7.27 -29.12 -8.20
C LEU A 15 -5.78 -28.95 -7.85
N HIS A 16 -5.31 -29.66 -6.83
CA HIS A 16 -3.88 -29.65 -6.45
C HIS A 16 -3.00 -30.21 -7.58
N ARG A 17 -3.38 -31.33 -8.19
CA ARG A 17 -2.67 -31.90 -9.37
C ARG A 17 -2.67 -30.93 -10.56
N CYS A 18 -3.79 -30.26 -10.83
CA CYS A 18 -3.87 -29.24 -11.90
C CYS A 18 -2.99 -28.03 -11.60
N MET A 19 -2.96 -27.54 -10.37
CA MET A 19 -2.06 -26.46 -9.94
C MET A 19 -0.58 -26.84 -10.07
N MET A 20 -0.20 -28.05 -9.64
CA MET A 20 1.19 -28.52 -9.75
C MET A 20 1.63 -28.67 -11.22
N LYS A 21 0.77 -29.20 -12.09
CA LYS A 21 1.02 -29.23 -13.56
C LYS A 21 1.17 -27.82 -14.15
N ALA A 22 0.36 -26.85 -13.71
CA ALA A 22 0.47 -25.46 -14.16
C ALA A 22 1.78 -24.79 -13.69
N VAL A 23 2.23 -25.08 -12.47
CA VAL A 23 3.52 -24.60 -11.92
C VAL A 23 4.70 -25.24 -12.69
N GLN A 24 4.63 -26.55 -12.98
CA GLN A 24 5.65 -27.22 -13.80
C GLN A 24 5.74 -26.67 -15.22
N ARG A 25 4.58 -26.45 -15.88
CA ARG A 25 4.53 -25.81 -17.22
C ARG A 25 5.10 -24.39 -17.19
N ARG A 26 4.87 -23.61 -16.12
CA ARG A 26 5.47 -22.29 -15.92
C ARG A 26 6.99 -22.38 -15.75
N ARG A 27 7.52 -23.35 -14.99
CA ARG A 27 8.96 -23.58 -14.85
C ARG A 27 9.61 -23.97 -16.18
N GLN A 28 8.99 -24.88 -16.94
CA GLN A 28 9.47 -25.30 -18.26
C GLN A 28 9.47 -24.14 -19.28
N ARG A 29 8.41 -23.31 -19.29
CA ARG A 29 8.36 -22.09 -20.11
C ARG A 29 9.41 -21.04 -19.72
N LYS A 30 9.73 -20.91 -18.42
CA LYS A 30 10.82 -20.03 -17.97
C LYS A 30 12.18 -20.52 -18.43
N VAL A 31 12.45 -21.83 -18.37
CA VAL A 31 13.68 -22.45 -18.85
C VAL A 31 13.79 -22.34 -20.38
N ALA A 32 12.72 -22.62 -21.13
CA ALA A 32 12.68 -22.47 -22.57
C ALA A 32 12.86 -21.01 -23.01
N ASN A 33 12.26 -20.03 -22.31
CA ASN A 33 12.45 -18.61 -22.57
C ASN A 33 13.86 -18.11 -22.16
N ALA A 34 14.48 -18.67 -21.13
CA ALA A 34 15.86 -18.39 -20.78
C ALA A 34 16.82 -18.90 -21.88
N LYS A 35 16.61 -20.11 -22.39
CA LYS A 35 17.37 -20.67 -23.54
C LYS A 35 17.15 -19.86 -24.83
N ARG A 36 15.94 -19.33 -25.09
CA ARG A 36 15.68 -18.43 -26.23
C ARG A 36 16.31 -17.04 -26.08
N LYS A 37 16.51 -16.54 -24.85
CA LYS A 37 17.18 -15.26 -24.60
C LYS A 37 18.69 -15.30 -24.91
N THR A 38 19.35 -16.44 -24.75
CA THR A 38 20.77 -16.59 -25.08
C THR A 38 21.03 -16.59 -26.59
N TYR A 39 20.02 -16.87 -27.43
CA TYR A 39 20.17 -16.94 -28.90
C TYR A 39 19.71 -15.66 -29.65
N ARG A 40 19.16 -14.67 -28.98
CA ARG A 40 18.91 -13.36 -29.59
C ARG A 40 20.16 -12.52 -29.48
N GLN A 41 21.06 -12.63 -30.45
CA GLN A 41 22.04 -11.58 -30.73
C GLN A 41 21.30 -10.25 -30.79
N ARG A 42 21.64 -9.32 -29.89
CA ARG A 42 21.09 -7.96 -29.90
C ARG A 42 21.58 -7.26 -31.16
N THR A 43 20.76 -7.21 -32.19
CA THR A 43 21.03 -6.54 -33.48
C THR A 43 20.87 -5.02 -33.41
N LYS A 44 20.59 -4.44 -32.25
CA LYS A 44 20.58 -2.99 -32.06
C LYS A 44 21.93 -2.55 -31.53
N PRO A 45 22.69 -1.66 -32.25
CA PRO A 45 23.85 -1.04 -31.66
C PRO A 45 23.46 -0.38 -30.34
N GLU A 46 24.02 -0.87 -29.24
CA GLU A 46 23.90 -0.18 -27.97
C GLU A 46 24.63 1.17 -28.16
N LEU A 47 23.92 2.27 -27.99
CA LEU A 47 24.55 3.56 -27.81
C LEU A 47 25.62 3.40 -26.73
N PRO A 48 26.88 3.88 -26.97
CA PRO A 48 27.94 3.78 -26.00
C PRO A 48 27.46 4.42 -24.70
N ARG A 49 27.20 3.59 -23.70
CA ARG A 49 26.88 4.05 -22.36
C ARG A 49 28.17 4.53 -21.73
N ASP A 50 28.14 5.74 -21.20
CA ASP A 50 29.19 6.16 -20.30
C ASP A 50 29.33 5.11 -19.20
N LYS A 51 30.48 4.45 -19.13
CA LYS A 51 30.74 3.37 -18.17
C LYS A 51 30.80 3.89 -16.73
N ASN A 52 31.10 5.19 -16.55
CA ASN A 52 31.19 5.87 -15.27
C ASN A 52 30.49 7.24 -15.33
N PRO A 53 29.15 7.28 -15.38
CA PRO A 53 28.42 8.55 -15.40
C PRO A 53 28.66 9.31 -14.10
N ASN A 54 28.97 10.59 -14.20
CA ASN A 54 29.02 11.45 -13.02
C ASN A 54 27.60 11.81 -12.57
N TYR A 55 26.99 10.97 -11.74
CA TYR A 55 25.64 11.15 -11.22
C TYR A 55 25.41 12.51 -10.56
N TRP A 56 26.46 13.09 -9.94
CA TRP A 56 26.38 14.40 -9.29
C TRP A 56 26.33 15.58 -10.26
N GLN A 57 26.67 15.37 -11.52
CA GLN A 57 26.48 16.34 -12.60
C GLN A 57 25.10 16.25 -13.24
N SER A 58 24.34 15.20 -12.99
CA SER A 58 22.96 15.08 -13.46
C SER A 58 22.07 16.22 -12.92
N PRO A 59 20.96 16.56 -13.59
CA PRO A 59 20.01 17.57 -13.10
C PRO A 59 19.57 17.34 -11.65
N TRP A 60 19.37 16.07 -11.24
CA TRP A 60 18.98 15.78 -9.86
C TRP A 60 20.15 15.71 -8.90
N GLY A 61 21.34 15.34 -9.34
CA GLY A 61 22.55 15.45 -8.54
C GLY A 61 22.84 16.92 -8.17
N GLN A 62 22.73 17.81 -9.14
CA GLN A 62 22.86 19.27 -8.91
C GLN A 62 21.75 19.80 -7.99
N LEU A 63 20.52 19.29 -8.13
CA LEU A 63 19.43 19.67 -7.23
C LEU A 63 19.74 19.26 -5.79
N VAL A 64 20.21 18.03 -5.55
CA VAL A 64 20.58 17.56 -4.21
C VAL A 64 21.68 18.42 -3.61
N LYS A 65 22.78 18.66 -4.35
CA LYS A 65 23.88 19.53 -3.89
C LYS A 65 23.39 20.92 -3.49
N ARG A 66 22.60 21.56 -4.34
CA ARG A 66 22.03 22.88 -4.08
C ARG A 66 21.11 22.92 -2.86
N LEU A 67 20.31 21.87 -2.63
CA LEU A 67 19.41 21.85 -1.47
C LEU A 67 20.16 21.50 -0.18
N ALA A 68 21.19 20.68 -0.27
CA ALA A 68 22.06 20.34 0.86
C ALA A 68 22.95 21.51 1.30
N SER A 69 23.29 22.46 0.42
CA SER A 69 24.06 23.66 0.79
C SER A 69 23.25 24.71 1.60
N ILE A 70 21.93 24.54 1.71
CA ILE A 70 21.08 25.37 2.56
C ILE A 70 21.18 24.84 3.98
N GLU A 71 21.61 25.66 4.92
CA GLU A 71 21.71 25.30 6.35
C GLU A 71 20.35 24.80 6.89
N GLY A 72 20.33 23.63 7.52
CA GLY A 72 19.12 22.96 7.97
C GLY A 72 18.20 22.46 6.84
N GLY A 73 18.60 22.63 5.57
CA GLY A 73 17.79 22.32 4.39
C GLY A 73 16.67 23.32 4.14
N PRO A 74 15.99 23.24 2.98
CA PRO A 74 14.94 24.19 2.63
C PRO A 74 13.73 24.06 3.56
N CYS A 75 13.33 25.13 4.22
CA CYS A 75 12.11 25.20 5.03
C CYS A 75 10.87 24.82 4.18
N ILE A 76 9.88 24.17 4.78
CA ILE A 76 8.66 23.71 4.11
C ILE A 76 7.88 24.87 3.47
N SER A 77 7.88 26.04 4.11
CA SER A 77 7.21 27.26 3.64
C SER A 77 7.99 28.00 2.55
N SER A 78 9.30 27.76 2.42
CA SER A 78 10.15 28.42 1.42
C SER A 78 9.78 28.02 0.00
N ARG A 79 10.17 28.84 -0.99
CA ARG A 79 9.98 28.52 -2.41
C ARG A 79 10.59 27.17 -2.79
N ASN A 80 11.81 26.90 -2.34
CA ASN A 80 12.51 25.65 -2.61
C ASN A 80 11.81 24.45 -1.95
N GLY A 81 11.37 24.56 -0.69
CA GLY A 81 10.63 23.51 0.02
C GLY A 81 9.27 23.20 -0.63
N LYS A 82 8.51 24.24 -1.02
CA LYS A 82 7.26 24.09 -1.76
C LYS A 82 7.46 23.41 -3.11
N LEU A 83 8.49 23.80 -3.88
CA LEU A 83 8.83 23.18 -5.16
C LEU A 83 9.26 21.73 -4.98
N PHE A 84 10.09 21.42 -3.99
CA PHE A 84 10.50 20.05 -3.68
C PHE A 84 9.29 19.17 -3.36
N ARG A 85 8.44 19.59 -2.40
CA ARG A 85 7.22 18.88 -2.04
C ARG A 85 6.25 18.69 -3.21
N ARG A 86 6.11 19.69 -4.08
CA ARG A 86 5.31 19.59 -5.30
C ARG A 86 5.87 18.54 -6.27
N ARG A 87 7.19 18.42 -6.39
CA ARG A 87 7.87 17.48 -7.31
C ARG A 87 7.92 16.06 -6.80
N PHE A 88 8.26 15.86 -5.51
CA PHE A 88 8.56 14.57 -4.90
C PHE A 88 7.50 14.09 -3.90
N ARG A 89 6.47 14.90 -3.65
CA ARG A 89 5.31 14.59 -2.80
C ARG A 89 5.58 14.47 -1.30
N VAL A 90 6.81 14.64 -0.86
CA VAL A 90 7.23 14.69 0.53
C VAL A 90 8.00 15.99 0.81
N PRO A 91 8.02 16.51 2.04
CA PRO A 91 8.95 17.57 2.47
C PRO A 91 10.39 17.10 2.34
N TYR A 92 11.34 18.06 2.20
CA TYR A 92 12.77 17.76 2.09
C TYR A 92 13.30 17.01 3.33
N GLN A 93 12.88 17.40 4.52
CA GLN A 93 13.25 16.73 5.78
C GLN A 93 12.82 15.27 5.82
N VAL A 94 11.64 14.96 5.29
CA VAL A 94 11.17 13.56 5.16
C VAL A 94 12.02 12.81 4.12
N TYR A 95 12.40 13.44 3.03
CA TYR A 95 13.32 12.85 2.05
C TYR A 95 14.67 12.51 2.70
N CYS A 96 15.26 13.43 3.48
CA CYS A 96 16.51 13.17 4.21
C CYS A 96 16.39 11.98 5.17
N LYS A 97 15.28 11.88 5.92
CA LYS A 97 14.99 10.71 6.77
C LYS A 97 14.90 9.41 5.95
N LEU A 98 14.23 9.44 4.81
CA LEU A 98 14.14 8.27 3.93
C LEU A 98 15.51 7.85 3.37
N VAL A 99 16.37 8.80 3.01
CA VAL A 99 17.75 8.52 2.58
C VAL A 99 18.53 7.84 3.71
N HIS A 100 18.45 8.38 4.93
CA HIS A 100 19.10 7.79 6.11
C HIS A 100 18.60 6.36 6.37
N MET A 101 17.29 6.16 6.40
CA MET A 101 16.69 4.82 6.51
C MET A 101 17.18 3.85 5.41
N CYS A 102 17.33 4.34 4.18
CA CYS A 102 17.86 3.52 3.08
C CYS A 102 19.32 3.11 3.27
N LEU A 103 20.14 3.96 3.87
CA LEU A 103 21.54 3.67 4.18
C LEU A 103 21.65 2.66 5.32
N GLU A 104 20.91 2.87 6.42
CA GLU A 104 20.91 2.00 7.59
C GLU A 104 20.43 0.58 7.28
N THR A 105 19.32 0.45 6.54
CA THR A 105 18.68 -0.85 6.27
C THR A 105 19.00 -1.41 4.89
N LYS A 106 19.90 -0.75 4.14
CA LYS A 106 20.35 -1.18 2.80
C LYS A 106 19.19 -1.47 1.83
N LEU A 107 18.14 -0.65 1.85
CA LEU A 107 16.91 -0.89 1.07
C LEU A 107 17.14 -1.05 -0.43
N PHE A 108 18.22 -0.48 -0.97
CA PHE A 108 18.61 -0.64 -2.37
C PHE A 108 19.59 -1.80 -2.62
N GLY A 109 19.82 -2.65 -1.63
CA GLY A 109 20.74 -3.80 -1.65
C GLY A 109 22.05 -3.54 -0.90
N GLU A 110 22.76 -4.61 -0.56
CA GLU A 110 23.96 -4.59 0.29
C GLU A 110 25.05 -3.60 -0.16
N ASN A 111 25.29 -3.51 -1.46
CA ASN A 111 26.32 -2.66 -2.03
C ASN A 111 25.86 -1.24 -2.36
N SER A 112 24.66 -0.86 -1.91
CA SER A 112 24.09 0.45 -2.30
C SER A 112 24.78 1.66 -1.69
N ALA A 113 25.48 1.48 -0.58
CA ALA A 113 26.27 2.50 0.11
C ALA A 113 27.72 2.62 -0.39
N LEU A 114 28.19 1.70 -1.23
CA LEU A 114 29.52 1.76 -1.82
C LEU A 114 29.57 2.78 -2.96
N GLU A 115 30.72 3.35 -3.17
CA GLU A 115 30.97 4.30 -4.28
C GLU A 115 31.13 3.55 -5.61
N PHE A 116 31.84 2.39 -5.58
CA PHE A 116 32.10 1.56 -6.75
C PHE A 116 31.60 0.15 -6.59
N ASP A 117 31.18 -0.47 -7.68
CA ASP A 117 30.84 -1.88 -7.74
C ASP A 117 32.09 -2.77 -7.91
N ILE A 118 31.92 -4.09 -7.88
CA ILE A 118 33.02 -5.07 -8.05
C ILE A 118 33.78 -4.88 -9.39
N ALA A 119 33.11 -4.32 -10.40
CA ALA A 119 33.70 -4.03 -11.70
C ALA A 119 34.25 -2.60 -11.78
N ASN A 120 34.52 -1.95 -10.65
CA ASN A 120 35.03 -0.57 -10.54
C ASN A 120 34.21 0.47 -11.31
N ARG A 121 32.86 0.32 -11.30
CA ARG A 121 31.94 1.27 -11.90
C ARG A 121 31.25 2.05 -10.80
N LEU A 122 31.09 3.35 -10.99
CA LEU A 122 30.36 4.23 -10.06
C LEU A 122 28.95 3.71 -9.83
N ILE A 123 28.61 3.56 -8.55
CA ILE A 123 27.25 3.19 -8.10
C ILE A 123 26.46 4.51 -7.97
N CYS A 124 25.24 4.51 -8.50
CA CYS A 124 24.36 5.68 -8.35
C CYS A 124 24.10 5.96 -6.85
N PRO A 125 24.30 7.18 -6.36
CA PRO A 125 24.07 7.56 -4.97
C PRO A 125 22.65 7.26 -4.49
N VAL A 126 22.53 6.93 -3.19
CA VAL A 126 21.24 6.60 -2.57
C VAL A 126 20.26 7.77 -2.65
N GLU A 127 20.75 8.98 -2.53
CA GLU A 127 20.00 10.23 -2.64
C GLU A 127 19.29 10.35 -3.99
N ILE A 128 19.98 10.06 -5.08
CA ILE A 128 19.42 10.12 -6.44
C ILE A 128 18.46 8.96 -6.68
N LYS A 129 18.78 7.75 -6.19
CA LYS A 129 17.85 6.60 -6.22
C LYS A 129 16.56 6.92 -5.48
N MET A 130 16.63 7.56 -4.30
CA MET A 130 15.46 7.92 -3.49
C MET A 130 14.58 8.97 -4.21
N LEU A 131 15.17 9.99 -4.82
CA LEU A 131 14.43 10.95 -5.65
C LEU A 131 13.69 10.25 -6.80
N SER A 132 14.35 9.26 -7.42
CA SER A 132 13.78 8.45 -8.52
C SER A 132 12.55 7.69 -8.06
N VAL A 133 12.65 6.99 -6.93
CA VAL A 133 11.52 6.27 -6.32
C VAL A 133 10.36 7.22 -6.03
N LEU A 134 10.61 8.33 -5.34
CA LEU A 134 9.58 9.31 -5.00
C LEU A 134 8.91 9.91 -6.25
N ARG A 135 9.67 10.13 -7.31
CA ARG A 135 9.14 10.67 -8.56
C ARG A 135 8.24 9.66 -9.29
N ILE A 136 8.65 8.39 -9.32
CA ILE A 136 7.85 7.31 -9.90
C ILE A 136 6.55 7.14 -9.11
N LEU A 137 6.62 7.04 -7.78
CA LEU A 137 5.45 6.89 -6.91
C LEU A 137 4.51 8.10 -7.01
N GLY A 138 5.06 9.30 -6.95
CA GLY A 138 4.28 10.54 -6.84
C GLY A 138 3.77 11.10 -8.16
N ARG A 139 4.46 10.84 -9.28
CA ARG A 139 4.19 11.48 -10.58
C ARG A 139 4.04 10.53 -11.74
N LYS A 140 4.21 9.22 -11.55
CA LYS A 140 4.13 8.19 -12.61
C LYS A 140 5.20 8.34 -13.71
N TRP A 141 6.37 8.85 -13.38
CA TRP A 141 7.45 8.95 -14.36
C TRP A 141 7.87 7.57 -14.87
N ASN A 142 8.23 7.49 -16.14
CA ASN A 142 8.79 6.29 -16.73
C ASN A 142 10.25 6.13 -16.27
N PHE A 143 10.83 4.97 -16.52
CA PHE A 143 12.25 4.75 -16.20
C PHE A 143 13.17 5.49 -17.17
N ASP A 144 12.71 5.74 -18.40
CA ASP A 144 13.40 6.56 -19.38
C ASP A 144 13.50 8.03 -18.91
N ASP A 145 12.38 8.64 -18.50
CA ASP A 145 12.37 9.99 -17.89
C ASP A 145 13.34 10.08 -16.68
N ILE A 146 13.45 9.00 -15.91
CA ILE A 146 14.38 8.93 -14.77
C ILE A 146 15.82 8.84 -15.25
N ALA A 147 16.09 8.05 -16.29
CA ALA A 147 17.42 7.93 -16.87
C ALA A 147 17.94 9.27 -17.38
N GLU A 148 17.12 10.02 -18.08
CA GLU A 148 17.42 11.37 -18.56
C GLU A 148 17.76 12.35 -17.42
N ALA A 149 16.96 12.32 -16.34
CA ALA A 149 17.13 13.27 -15.23
C ALA A 149 18.29 12.92 -14.28
N THR A 150 18.77 11.66 -14.29
CA THR A 150 19.71 11.13 -13.29
C THR A 150 21.00 10.55 -13.88
N LEU A 151 21.07 10.35 -15.18
CA LEU A 151 22.12 9.56 -15.87
C LEU A 151 22.14 8.07 -15.45
N MET A 152 21.17 7.63 -14.70
CA MET A 152 21.04 6.24 -14.24
C MET A 152 20.36 5.41 -15.34
N GLY A 153 20.96 4.29 -15.74
CA GLY A 153 20.34 3.41 -16.73
C GLY A 153 18.95 2.92 -16.28
N GLU A 154 18.00 2.78 -17.21
CA GLU A 154 16.62 2.34 -16.92
C GLU A 154 16.53 1.05 -16.11
N THR A 155 17.40 0.06 -16.39
CA THR A 155 17.47 -1.21 -15.67
C THR A 155 17.83 -1.00 -14.21
N THR A 156 18.77 -0.09 -13.93
CA THR A 156 19.18 0.28 -12.58
C THR A 156 18.06 1.02 -11.85
N ALA A 157 17.40 1.98 -12.51
CA ALA A 157 16.25 2.69 -11.96
C ALA A 157 15.09 1.74 -11.63
N ARG A 158 14.82 0.78 -12.52
CA ARG A 158 13.80 -0.26 -12.31
C ARG A 158 14.14 -1.15 -11.12
N ARG A 159 15.38 -1.63 -11.05
CA ARG A 159 15.85 -2.46 -9.93
C ARG A 159 15.77 -1.70 -8.60
N ALA A 160 16.26 -0.46 -8.56
CA ALA A 160 16.20 0.37 -7.36
C ALA A 160 14.75 0.58 -6.88
N PHE A 161 13.83 0.86 -7.81
CA PHE A 161 12.41 1.02 -7.48
C PHE A 161 11.82 -0.24 -6.85
N HIS A 162 12.04 -1.43 -7.44
CA HIS A 162 11.49 -2.68 -6.91
C HIS A 162 12.11 -3.06 -5.57
N LEU A 163 13.44 -2.97 -5.44
CA LEU A 163 14.13 -3.24 -4.17
C LEU A 163 13.62 -2.32 -3.06
N PHE A 164 13.46 -1.03 -3.34
CA PHE A 164 12.91 -0.12 -2.35
C PHE A 164 11.49 -0.53 -1.94
N CYS A 165 10.60 -0.78 -2.88
CA CYS A 165 9.21 -1.13 -2.55
C CYS A 165 9.11 -2.41 -1.73
N GLU A 166 9.89 -3.44 -2.06
CA GLU A 166 9.91 -4.72 -1.35
C GLU A 166 10.51 -4.59 0.05
N ASN A 167 11.71 -4.03 0.15
CA ASN A 167 12.43 -3.94 1.40
C ASN A 167 11.81 -2.91 2.35
N PHE A 168 11.31 -1.77 1.84
CA PHE A 168 10.67 -0.75 2.68
C PHE A 168 9.45 -1.32 3.41
N VAL A 169 8.62 -2.09 2.73
CA VAL A 169 7.47 -2.74 3.36
C VAL A 169 7.91 -3.74 4.42
N THR A 170 8.87 -4.61 4.08
CA THR A 170 9.36 -5.65 4.99
C THR A 170 9.93 -5.06 6.29
N HIS A 171 10.66 -3.93 6.21
CA HIS A 171 11.32 -3.34 7.38
C HIS A 171 10.41 -2.39 8.18
N TYR A 172 9.47 -1.72 7.52
CA TYR A 172 8.78 -0.58 8.14
C TYR A 172 7.27 -0.74 8.26
N TYR A 173 6.68 -1.80 7.70
CA TYR A 173 5.22 -1.99 7.78
C TYR A 173 4.73 -1.96 9.22
N ASP A 174 5.26 -2.82 10.08
CA ASP A 174 4.81 -2.95 11.47
C ASP A 174 5.10 -1.70 12.31
N ALA A 175 6.12 -0.92 11.94
CA ALA A 175 6.42 0.34 12.63
C ALA A 175 5.40 1.45 12.32
N TYR A 176 4.86 1.49 11.10
CA TYR A 176 3.95 2.54 10.65
C TYR A 176 2.48 2.11 10.59
N VAL A 177 2.20 0.82 10.36
CA VAL A 177 0.87 0.22 10.37
C VAL A 177 0.77 -0.70 11.58
N TYR A 178 0.58 -0.12 12.75
CA TYR A 178 0.53 -0.86 13.99
C TYR A 178 -0.83 -0.78 14.67
N ARG A 179 -1.17 -1.84 15.36
CA ARG A 179 -2.37 -1.93 16.18
C ARG A 179 -2.20 -1.06 17.44
N PRO A 180 -3.12 -0.12 17.71
CA PRO A 180 -3.02 0.70 18.89
C PRO A 180 -3.15 -0.15 20.16
N LYS A 181 -2.36 0.16 21.18
CA LYS A 181 -2.38 -0.49 22.49
C LYS A 181 -2.36 0.56 23.60
N ASP A 182 -2.72 0.15 24.80
CA ASP A 182 -2.59 0.91 26.03
C ASP A 182 -3.13 2.35 25.91
N GLN A 183 -2.33 3.32 26.27
CA GLN A 183 -2.70 4.73 26.28
C GLN A 183 -3.09 5.27 24.90
N LYS A 184 -2.50 4.74 23.80
CA LYS A 184 -2.86 5.16 22.45
C LYS A 184 -4.27 4.70 22.07
N LEU A 185 -4.63 3.48 22.46
CA LEU A 185 -5.97 2.94 22.28
C LEU A 185 -7.00 3.73 23.08
N LYS A 186 -6.72 3.99 24.37
CA LYS A 186 -7.59 4.77 25.24
C LYS A 186 -7.86 6.17 24.69
N LYS A 187 -6.82 6.90 24.28
CA LYS A 187 -6.97 8.23 23.66
C LYS A 187 -7.80 8.20 22.39
N MET A 188 -7.66 7.18 21.58
CA MET A 188 -8.46 6.99 20.37
C MET A 188 -9.93 6.77 20.72
N MET A 189 -10.22 5.88 21.66
CA MET A 189 -11.57 5.61 22.14
C MET A 189 -12.21 6.84 22.79
N GLU A 190 -11.45 7.65 23.54
CA GLU A 190 -11.93 8.91 24.13
C GLU A 190 -12.41 9.89 23.06
N VAL A 191 -11.70 10.01 21.95
CA VAL A 191 -12.12 10.90 20.85
C VAL A 191 -13.45 10.45 20.27
N PHE A 192 -13.60 9.16 19.93
CA PHE A 192 -14.85 8.62 19.42
C PHE A 192 -15.97 8.65 20.47
N SER A 193 -15.66 8.45 21.74
CA SER A 193 -16.63 8.57 22.83
C SER A 193 -17.21 10.00 22.94
N LYS A 194 -16.36 11.03 22.80
CA LYS A 194 -16.82 12.45 22.75
C LYS A 194 -17.70 12.73 21.53
N MET A 195 -17.56 11.94 20.48
CA MET A 195 -18.44 11.98 19.29
C MET A 195 -19.71 11.16 19.46
N GLY A 196 -19.98 10.59 20.64
CA GLY A 196 -21.15 9.72 20.88
C GLY A 196 -20.99 8.27 20.41
N LEU A 197 -19.75 7.83 20.14
CA LEU A 197 -19.42 6.50 19.64
C LEU A 197 -18.45 5.77 20.60
N PRO A 198 -18.82 5.55 21.88
CA PRO A 198 -17.96 4.88 22.83
C PRO A 198 -17.62 3.46 22.36
N GLY A 199 -16.34 3.06 22.47
CA GLY A 199 -15.84 1.77 21.99
C GLY A 199 -15.38 1.74 20.54
N CYS A 200 -15.69 2.78 19.75
CA CYS A 200 -15.19 2.92 18.39
C CYS A 200 -13.68 3.22 18.38
N ILE A 201 -12.95 2.66 17.43
CA ILE A 201 -11.52 2.93 17.23
C ILE A 201 -11.17 3.32 15.80
N GLY A 202 -12.12 3.38 14.90
CA GLY A 202 -11.87 3.77 13.53
C GLY A 202 -12.94 3.35 12.55
N SER A 203 -12.64 3.54 11.28
CA SER A 203 -13.50 3.16 10.16
C SER A 203 -12.75 2.27 9.16
N THR A 204 -13.48 1.36 8.54
CA THR A 204 -12.95 0.43 7.52
C THR A 204 -13.74 0.51 6.24
N ASP A 205 -13.04 0.41 5.12
CA ASP A 205 -13.65 0.36 3.80
C ASP A 205 -12.70 -0.28 2.77
N CYS A 206 -13.22 -0.59 1.58
CA CYS A 206 -12.45 -1.15 0.48
C CYS A 206 -12.06 -0.08 -0.55
N LEU A 207 -10.75 0.03 -0.77
CA LEU A 207 -10.19 0.89 -1.82
C LEU A 207 -10.07 0.11 -3.11
N HIS A 208 -10.74 0.56 -4.17
CA HIS A 208 -10.54 0.07 -5.53
C HIS A 208 -9.55 0.94 -6.30
N ARG A 209 -8.55 0.29 -6.86
CA ARG A 209 -7.54 0.95 -7.68
C ARG A 209 -7.55 0.38 -9.10
N LYS A 210 -7.93 1.21 -10.07
CA LYS A 210 -8.01 0.82 -11.48
C LYS A 210 -6.70 0.23 -12.01
N TRP A 211 -6.69 -0.86 -12.74
CA TRP A 211 -5.55 -1.52 -13.38
C TRP A 211 -5.53 -1.28 -14.89
N ASP A 212 -5.00 -0.13 -15.35
CA ASP A 212 -5.04 0.31 -16.74
C ASP A 212 -4.36 -0.63 -17.75
N LYS A 213 -3.41 -1.44 -17.30
CA LYS A 213 -2.67 -2.41 -18.13
C LYS A 213 -2.93 -3.85 -17.71
N CYS A 214 -4.18 -4.13 -17.35
CA CYS A 214 -4.60 -5.50 -17.13
C CYS A 214 -4.48 -6.31 -18.43
N PRO A 215 -3.85 -7.49 -18.41
CA PRO A 215 -3.87 -8.39 -19.56
C PRO A 215 -5.30 -8.74 -19.94
N VAL A 216 -5.57 -8.83 -21.25
CA VAL A 216 -6.93 -9.06 -21.78
C VAL A 216 -7.56 -10.33 -21.20
N ASN A 217 -6.79 -11.41 -21.08
CA ASN A 217 -7.23 -12.68 -20.50
C ASN A 217 -7.55 -12.63 -19.00
N LEU A 218 -7.17 -11.55 -18.29
CA LEU A 218 -7.46 -11.35 -16.88
C LEU A 218 -8.53 -10.28 -16.65
N ASN A 219 -8.90 -9.55 -17.68
CA ASN A 219 -9.79 -8.39 -17.59
C ASN A 219 -11.10 -8.72 -16.88
N GLN A 220 -11.77 -9.80 -17.29
CA GLN A 220 -13.06 -10.21 -16.75
C GLN A 220 -12.99 -10.52 -15.25
N VAL A 221 -11.96 -11.24 -14.79
CA VAL A 221 -11.78 -11.63 -13.38
C VAL A 221 -11.47 -10.42 -12.49
N TRP A 222 -10.82 -9.40 -13.06
CA TRP A 222 -10.42 -8.20 -12.31
C TRP A 222 -11.43 -7.06 -12.42
N SER A 223 -12.45 -7.16 -13.28
CA SER A 223 -13.52 -6.18 -13.43
C SER A 223 -14.69 -6.55 -12.52
N GLY A 224 -15.05 -5.66 -11.62
CA GLY A 224 -16.19 -5.78 -10.71
C GLY A 224 -17.19 -4.64 -10.90
N LYS A 225 -17.83 -4.23 -9.83
CA LYS A 225 -18.82 -3.13 -9.80
C LYS A 225 -18.33 -1.82 -10.42
N GLU A 226 -17.03 -1.63 -10.48
CA GLU A 226 -16.41 -0.43 -11.06
C GLU A 226 -16.42 -0.40 -12.58
N GLY A 227 -16.84 -1.48 -13.27
CA GLY A 227 -16.87 -1.57 -14.73
C GLY A 227 -15.50 -1.61 -15.42
N TYR A 228 -14.40 -1.72 -14.67
CA TYR A 228 -13.04 -1.83 -15.18
C TYR A 228 -12.16 -2.71 -14.27
N PRO A 229 -11.08 -3.30 -14.80
CA PRO A 229 -10.15 -4.08 -13.99
C PRO A 229 -9.56 -3.24 -12.86
N SER A 230 -9.68 -3.73 -11.64
CA SER A 230 -9.19 -3.03 -10.44
C SER A 230 -8.54 -3.97 -9.44
N LEU A 231 -7.70 -3.41 -8.58
CA LEU A 231 -7.13 -4.02 -7.40
C LEU A 231 -7.92 -3.50 -6.20
N ALA A 232 -8.47 -4.39 -5.40
CA ALA A 232 -9.24 -4.05 -4.21
C ALA A 232 -8.44 -4.34 -2.94
N TYR A 233 -8.55 -3.48 -1.95
CA TYR A 233 -7.85 -3.57 -0.66
C TYR A 233 -8.79 -3.16 0.45
N SER A 234 -8.86 -3.92 1.54
CA SER A 234 -9.45 -3.42 2.78
C SER A 234 -8.43 -2.52 3.48
N CYS A 235 -8.90 -1.42 4.04
CA CYS A 235 -8.09 -0.50 4.80
C CYS A 235 -8.89 0.01 6.00
N THR A 236 -8.29 -0.04 7.18
CA THR A 236 -8.86 0.45 8.43
C THR A 236 -8.05 1.65 8.90
N VAL A 237 -8.72 2.73 9.26
CA VAL A 237 -8.07 3.99 9.68
C VAL A 237 -8.68 4.54 10.97
N ASP A 238 -7.90 5.34 11.70
CA ASP A 238 -8.36 6.11 12.84
C ASP A 238 -8.90 7.51 12.43
N HIS A 239 -9.34 8.30 13.42
CA HIS A 239 -9.82 9.67 13.26
C HIS A 239 -8.74 10.66 12.77
N HIS A 240 -7.47 10.31 12.88
CA HIS A 240 -6.35 11.07 12.31
C HIS A 240 -5.98 10.61 10.89
N ARG A 241 -6.79 9.70 10.30
CA ARG A 241 -6.55 9.10 8.97
C ARG A 241 -5.28 8.28 8.90
N ARG A 242 -4.82 7.77 10.05
CA ARG A 242 -3.71 6.86 10.12
C ARG A 242 -4.19 5.45 9.84
N ILE A 243 -3.46 4.74 9.01
CA ILE A 243 -3.77 3.35 8.66
C ILE A 243 -3.40 2.45 9.85
N LEU A 244 -4.38 1.72 10.35
CA LEU A 244 -4.26 0.75 11.43
C LEU A 244 -4.10 -0.68 10.90
N GLY A 245 -4.58 -0.94 9.70
CA GLY A 245 -4.48 -2.22 9.03
C GLY A 245 -4.85 -2.11 7.57
N SER A 246 -4.28 -2.99 6.76
CA SER A 246 -4.63 -3.11 5.36
C SER A 246 -4.38 -4.53 4.87
N THR A 247 -5.13 -4.99 3.89
CA THR A 247 -4.94 -6.29 3.26
C THR A 247 -3.99 -6.21 2.07
N SER A 248 -3.50 -7.37 1.63
CA SER A 248 -2.95 -7.50 0.28
C SER A 248 -4.05 -7.25 -0.78
N SER A 249 -3.63 -7.11 -2.04
CA SER A 249 -4.56 -6.87 -3.13
C SER A 249 -5.42 -8.08 -3.48
N PHE A 250 -6.69 -7.83 -3.74
CA PHE A 250 -7.66 -8.78 -4.28
C PHE A 250 -8.14 -8.38 -5.67
N TYR A 251 -8.80 -9.32 -6.34
CA TYR A 251 -9.48 -9.05 -7.61
C TYR A 251 -10.58 -8.01 -7.40
N GLY A 252 -10.67 -7.04 -8.29
CA GLY A 252 -11.69 -5.98 -8.21
C GLY A 252 -13.13 -6.48 -8.29
N ALA A 253 -13.35 -7.65 -8.87
CA ALA A 253 -14.64 -8.33 -8.86
C ALA A 253 -15.03 -8.90 -7.49
N ARG A 254 -14.08 -9.00 -6.54
CA ARG A 254 -14.37 -9.57 -5.21
C ARG A 254 -15.17 -8.59 -4.38
N ASN A 255 -16.21 -9.08 -3.74
CA ASN A 255 -17.06 -8.30 -2.85
C ASN A 255 -16.31 -7.88 -1.59
N ASP A 256 -16.57 -6.65 -1.11
CA ASP A 256 -15.98 -6.05 0.09
C ASP A 256 -16.17 -6.93 1.32
N LYS A 257 -17.35 -7.59 1.47
CA LYS A 257 -17.62 -8.59 2.50
C LYS A 257 -16.64 -9.77 2.50
N THR A 258 -16.18 -10.17 1.33
CA THR A 258 -15.21 -11.26 1.20
C THR A 258 -13.80 -10.77 1.49
N ILE A 259 -13.47 -9.54 1.07
CA ILE A 259 -12.15 -8.95 1.28
C ILE A 259 -11.89 -8.72 2.76
N VAL A 260 -12.86 -8.17 3.50
CA VAL A 260 -12.71 -7.87 4.94
C VAL A 260 -12.44 -9.11 5.80
N ARG A 261 -12.88 -10.30 5.36
CA ARG A 261 -12.56 -11.59 6.05
C ARG A 261 -11.07 -11.91 6.05
N HIS A 262 -10.30 -11.30 5.14
CA HIS A 262 -8.86 -11.45 5.04
C HIS A 262 -8.09 -10.30 5.71
N ASP A 263 -8.80 -9.35 6.31
CA ASP A 263 -8.17 -8.33 7.16
C ASP A 263 -7.80 -8.96 8.50
N ALA A 264 -6.49 -9.12 8.72
CA ALA A 264 -6.00 -9.79 9.90
C ALA A 264 -6.36 -9.04 11.19
N TYR A 265 -6.35 -7.69 11.16
CA TYR A 265 -6.67 -6.91 12.35
C TYR A 265 -8.16 -7.03 12.71
N ILE A 266 -9.06 -6.85 11.75
CA ILE A 266 -10.51 -7.01 11.97
C ILE A 266 -10.84 -8.45 12.41
N THR A 267 -10.19 -9.43 11.79
CA THR A 267 -10.39 -10.85 12.15
C THR A 267 -9.93 -11.14 13.58
N ASP A 268 -8.81 -10.57 14.02
CA ASP A 268 -8.32 -10.77 15.37
C ASP A 268 -9.20 -10.08 16.42
N VAL A 269 -9.73 -8.88 16.12
CA VAL A 269 -10.72 -8.21 16.99
C VAL A 269 -12.01 -9.03 17.06
N ARG A 270 -12.53 -9.49 15.92
CA ARG A 270 -13.72 -10.33 15.84
C ARG A 270 -13.58 -11.61 16.66
N ASN A 271 -12.41 -12.26 16.61
CA ASN A 271 -12.12 -13.51 17.30
C ASN A 271 -11.63 -13.27 18.73
N LYS A 272 -11.73 -12.04 19.23
CA LYS A 272 -11.34 -11.65 20.61
C LYS A 272 -9.87 -11.95 20.95
N LYS A 273 -8.99 -11.96 19.97
CA LYS A 273 -7.54 -12.13 20.17
C LYS A 273 -6.83 -10.85 20.58
N VAL A 274 -7.46 -9.71 20.30
CA VAL A 274 -6.94 -8.36 20.63
C VAL A 274 -8.08 -7.50 21.13
N HIS A 275 -7.77 -6.62 22.11
CA HIS A 275 -8.70 -5.65 22.70
C HIS A 275 -9.92 -6.26 23.43
N GLU A 276 -9.88 -7.53 23.82
CA GLU A 276 -10.95 -8.15 24.60
C GLU A 276 -11.04 -7.63 26.05
N ASP A 277 -9.88 -7.22 26.58
CA ASP A 277 -9.70 -6.65 27.92
C ASP A 277 -10.17 -5.20 28.05
N VAL A 278 -10.48 -4.56 26.93
CA VAL A 278 -10.94 -3.17 26.88
C VAL A 278 -12.46 -3.13 27.03
N ASP A 279 -12.95 -2.21 27.84
CA ASP A 279 -14.37 -1.99 28.06
C ASP A 279 -14.79 -0.52 27.79
N TYR A 280 -16.08 -0.36 27.53
CA TYR A 280 -16.72 0.95 27.39
C TYR A 280 -18.17 0.87 27.86
N LYS A 281 -18.75 2.01 28.21
CA LYS A 281 -20.13 2.09 28.74
C LYS A 281 -21.05 2.70 27.72
N ILE A 282 -22.22 2.09 27.54
CA ILE A 282 -23.31 2.57 26.67
C ILE A 282 -24.65 2.39 27.39
N PHE A 283 -25.64 3.19 27.02
CA PHE A 283 -27.00 2.99 27.46
C PHE A 283 -27.71 1.98 26.53
N ILE A 284 -28.14 0.86 27.10
CA ILE A 284 -28.97 -0.13 26.42
C ILE A 284 -30.35 -0.11 27.07
N LYS A 285 -31.38 0.30 26.33
CA LYS A 285 -32.76 0.43 26.86
C LYS A 285 -32.84 1.25 28.17
N GLY A 286 -32.07 2.34 28.24
CA GLY A 286 -32.00 3.21 29.42
C GLY A 286 -31.10 2.75 30.57
N VAL A 287 -30.51 1.57 30.49
CA VAL A 287 -29.59 1.03 31.51
C VAL A 287 -28.16 1.19 31.06
N LEU A 288 -27.32 1.81 31.92
CA LEU A 288 -25.89 1.94 31.66
C LEU A 288 -25.21 0.57 31.74
N THR A 289 -24.77 0.08 30.60
CA THR A 289 -24.21 -1.27 30.44
C THR A 289 -22.76 -1.18 30.02
N THR A 290 -21.92 -2.03 30.64
CA THR A 290 -20.52 -2.18 30.24
C THR A 290 -20.41 -3.21 29.11
N VAL A 291 -19.78 -2.82 28.02
CA VAL A 291 -19.54 -3.68 26.86
C VAL A 291 -18.03 -3.87 26.70
N LYS A 292 -17.61 -5.11 26.43
CA LYS A 292 -16.20 -5.47 26.21
C LYS A 292 -15.83 -5.46 24.74
N GLY A 293 -14.58 -5.09 24.45
CA GLY A 293 -14.00 -5.07 23.13
C GLY A 293 -14.06 -3.69 22.48
N VAL A 294 -13.84 -3.67 21.18
CA VAL A 294 -13.84 -2.45 20.34
C VAL A 294 -14.59 -2.71 19.04
N TYR A 295 -14.97 -1.66 18.32
CA TYR A 295 -15.61 -1.80 17.02
C TYR A 295 -15.15 -0.75 16.01
N TYR A 296 -15.46 -1.01 14.74
CA TYR A 296 -15.19 -0.14 13.60
C TYR A 296 -16.48 0.29 12.94
N LEU A 297 -16.48 1.48 12.36
CA LEU A 297 -17.54 1.93 11.47
C LEU A 297 -17.27 1.39 10.06
N CYS A 298 -18.32 0.93 9.38
CA CYS A 298 -18.21 0.41 8.02
C CYS A 298 -19.45 0.76 7.19
N ASP A 299 -19.37 0.56 5.87
CA ASP A 299 -20.48 0.75 4.95
C ASP A 299 -21.62 -0.24 5.21
N GLY A 300 -22.84 0.14 4.88
CA GLY A 300 -24.05 -0.69 4.98
C GLY A 300 -23.98 -2.01 4.20
N GLY A 301 -23.01 -2.15 3.30
CA GLY A 301 -22.71 -3.36 2.56
C GLY A 301 -21.95 -4.44 3.32
N TYR A 302 -21.34 -4.12 4.45
CA TYR A 302 -20.50 -5.05 5.21
C TYR A 302 -21.28 -6.07 6.06
N HIS A 303 -20.56 -7.01 6.68
CA HIS A 303 -21.13 -7.97 7.61
C HIS A 303 -21.61 -7.28 8.91
N ARG A 304 -22.66 -7.77 9.50
CA ARG A 304 -23.13 -7.37 10.83
C ARG A 304 -22.40 -8.18 11.91
N TRP A 305 -21.10 -8.00 12.03
CA TRP A 305 -20.33 -8.58 13.12
C TRP A 305 -20.38 -7.66 14.34
N SER A 306 -20.21 -8.22 15.53
CA SER A 306 -20.20 -7.45 16.79
C SER A 306 -19.14 -6.34 16.81
N CYS A 307 -18.04 -6.51 16.08
CA CYS A 307 -16.97 -5.52 15.94
C CYS A 307 -17.18 -4.56 14.75
N MET A 308 -18.32 -4.54 14.09
CA MET A 308 -18.61 -3.70 12.92
C MET A 308 -19.99 -3.05 13.05
N ILE A 309 -19.99 -1.72 13.03
CA ILE A 309 -21.23 -0.93 13.07
C ILE A 309 -21.51 -0.38 11.67
N ASN A 310 -22.67 -0.79 11.14
CA ASN A 310 -23.16 -0.37 9.82
C ASN A 310 -24.29 0.64 9.98
N PRO A 311 -24.46 1.56 9.01
CA PRO A 311 -25.70 2.36 8.90
C PRO A 311 -26.93 1.45 8.75
N ILE A 312 -28.06 1.92 9.24
CA ILE A 312 -29.34 1.21 9.12
C ILE A 312 -29.85 1.42 7.68
N LYS A 313 -30.01 0.34 6.92
CA LYS A 313 -30.42 0.43 5.51
C LYS A 313 -31.86 0.88 5.29
N HIS A 314 -32.76 0.42 6.14
CA HIS A 314 -34.20 0.73 6.07
C HIS A 314 -34.57 1.48 7.34
N THR A 315 -34.44 2.80 7.28
CA THR A 315 -34.77 3.68 8.41
C THR A 315 -36.28 3.89 8.46
N ILE A 316 -36.92 3.42 9.52
CA ILE A 316 -38.37 3.60 9.77
C ILE A 316 -38.56 4.88 10.57
N SER A 317 -37.73 5.15 11.56
CA SER A 317 -37.82 6.30 12.44
C SER A 317 -36.89 7.45 12.03
N ARG A 318 -37.22 8.68 12.50
CA ARG A 318 -36.32 9.83 12.36
C ARG A 318 -34.98 9.59 13.08
N SER A 319 -34.98 8.92 14.23
CA SER A 319 -33.78 8.59 15.00
C SER A 319 -32.86 7.63 14.22
N ASP A 320 -33.42 6.62 13.55
CA ASP A 320 -32.63 5.69 12.73
C ASP A 320 -31.94 6.38 11.56
N ARG A 321 -32.64 7.37 10.97
CA ARG A 321 -32.08 8.19 9.90
C ARG A 321 -30.91 9.03 10.40
N LEU A 322 -31.13 9.77 11.49
CA LEU A 322 -30.09 10.61 12.10
C LEU A 322 -28.88 9.79 12.52
N TRP A 323 -29.10 8.61 13.11
CA TRP A 323 -28.04 7.68 13.45
C TRP A 323 -27.24 7.24 12.21
N SER A 324 -27.92 6.86 11.15
CA SER A 324 -27.28 6.41 9.92
C SER A 324 -26.48 7.53 9.25
N GLU A 325 -27.01 8.74 9.20
CA GLU A 325 -26.31 9.94 8.70
C GLU A 325 -25.07 10.26 9.55
N TRP A 326 -25.16 10.09 10.87
CA TRP A 326 -24.07 10.28 11.79
C TRP A 326 -22.94 9.26 11.58
N VAL A 327 -23.27 7.98 11.49
CA VAL A 327 -22.32 6.91 11.21
C VAL A 327 -21.64 7.12 9.86
N GLU A 328 -22.39 7.43 8.81
CA GLU A 328 -21.88 7.75 7.47
C GLU A 328 -20.95 8.96 7.48
N SER A 329 -21.31 10.01 8.21
CA SER A 329 -20.50 11.22 8.35
C SER A 329 -19.16 10.93 9.03
N THR A 330 -19.18 10.18 10.13
CA THR A 330 -17.98 9.85 10.91
C THR A 330 -17.06 8.88 10.14
N ARG A 331 -17.64 7.95 9.36
CA ARG A 331 -16.90 7.00 8.52
C ARG A 331 -16.09 7.66 7.40
N LYS A 332 -16.38 8.89 7.01
CA LYS A 332 -15.70 9.60 5.91
C LYS A 332 -14.20 9.72 6.08
N ASP A 333 -13.64 9.52 7.25
CA ASP A 333 -12.18 9.52 7.46
C ASP A 333 -11.45 8.48 6.60
N VAL A 334 -12.03 7.30 6.40
CA VAL A 334 -11.43 6.30 5.52
C VAL A 334 -11.49 6.73 4.04
N GLU A 335 -12.61 7.33 3.61
CA GLU A 335 -12.75 7.86 2.25
C GLU A 335 -11.79 9.04 2.00
N CYS A 336 -11.64 9.94 2.97
CA CYS A 336 -10.65 11.02 2.93
C CYS A 336 -9.23 10.47 2.83
N THR A 337 -8.92 9.41 3.57
CA THR A 337 -7.61 8.72 3.49
C THR A 337 -7.37 8.19 2.08
N PHE A 338 -8.38 7.57 1.46
CA PHE A 338 -8.27 7.11 0.07
C PHE A 338 -8.06 8.27 -0.91
N GLY A 339 -8.74 9.40 -0.69
CA GLY A 339 -8.51 10.62 -1.45
C GLY A 339 -7.08 11.13 -1.34
N ILE A 340 -6.52 11.17 -0.12
CA ILE A 340 -5.14 11.57 0.15
C ILE A 340 -4.16 10.61 -0.54
N LEU A 341 -4.34 9.30 -0.40
CA LEU A 341 -3.49 8.29 -1.02
C LEU A 341 -3.51 8.39 -2.55
N LYS A 342 -4.71 8.46 -3.15
CA LYS A 342 -4.88 8.63 -4.61
C LYS A 342 -4.29 9.94 -5.13
N GLY A 343 -4.46 11.04 -4.38
CA GLY A 343 -3.96 12.37 -4.75
C GLY A 343 -2.44 12.50 -4.61
N ARG A 344 -1.86 11.91 -3.57
CA ARG A 344 -0.42 11.98 -3.29
C ARG A 344 0.38 10.99 -4.14
N TRP A 345 -0.06 9.74 -4.22
CA TRP A 345 0.67 8.66 -4.87
C TRP A 345 -0.02 8.23 -6.14
N ARG A 346 0.51 8.68 -7.27
CA ARG A 346 -0.04 8.41 -8.61
C ARG A 346 0.66 7.26 -9.32
N SER A 347 1.30 6.32 -8.61
CA SER A 347 2.08 5.24 -9.23
C SER A 347 1.28 4.53 -10.31
N LYS A 348 1.89 4.34 -11.47
CA LYS A 348 1.29 3.57 -12.57
C LYS A 348 1.31 2.08 -12.20
N LYS A 349 0.22 1.41 -12.50
CA LYS A 349 -0.04 -0.01 -12.30
C LYS A 349 0.89 -0.98 -13.01
N ARG A 350 1.88 -0.52 -13.77
CA ARG A 350 2.90 -1.39 -14.36
C ARG A 350 3.68 -2.16 -13.30
N TYR A 351 3.71 -1.69 -12.07
CA TYR A 351 4.57 -2.18 -10.99
C TYR A 351 3.82 -2.90 -9.88
N CYS A 352 2.48 -2.94 -9.94
CA CYS A 352 1.63 -3.60 -8.94
C CYS A 352 1.54 -5.14 -9.06
N ALA A 353 2.37 -5.79 -9.84
CA ALA A 353 2.41 -7.25 -9.91
C ALA A 353 3.13 -7.90 -8.72
N THR A 354 3.81 -7.12 -7.89
CA THR A 354 4.39 -7.58 -6.62
C THR A 354 3.51 -7.11 -5.45
N LYS A 355 3.34 -7.95 -4.45
CA LYS A 355 2.50 -7.75 -3.26
C LYS A 355 2.80 -6.46 -2.46
N SER A 356 3.82 -5.70 -2.85
CA SER A 356 4.56 -4.73 -2.04
C SER A 356 4.23 -3.25 -2.27
N ILE A 357 3.29 -2.82 -3.13
CA ILE A 357 3.21 -1.40 -3.53
C ILE A 357 2.06 -0.61 -2.87
N ILE A 358 1.47 -1.07 -1.80
CA ILE A 358 0.35 -0.38 -1.15
C ILE A 358 0.59 0.00 0.32
N TYR A 359 1.77 -0.13 0.75
CA TYR A 359 2.09 0.31 2.12
C TYR A 359 2.91 1.58 2.15
#